data_a00574b3adf57c3f758f1ba2827dd74c
#
_entry.id   a00574b3adf57c3f758f1ba2827dd74c
#
_cell.length_a   1.000
_cell.length_b   1.000
_cell.length_c   1.000
_cell.angle_alpha   90.00
_cell.angle_beta   90.00
_cell.angle_gamma   90.00
#
_symmetry.space_group_name_H-M   'P 1'
#
loop_
_entity.id
_entity.type
_entity.pdbx_description
1 polymer ?
#
loop_
_entity_poly.entity_id
_entity_poly.type
_entity_poly.pdbx_seq_one_letter_code
_entity_poly.pdbx_strand_id
1 'polypeptide(L)'
;MLLAVIALDSINFDPSAKKVTPRDVKAAEKLEAAAFATKGELFAWLQAEKFNPAHWRAFTLENCLQVDYKEFAFATAAGDSKIVGFSAVLIDLEAFARKAENAAALRQALSTYCEQNELAFLVVMTMFVTADGQRHRQLLFFQEKGDDVKHCVAFFEKEGSLHLELIQLPESHCDQRVLAFNQLNTAASRKQVAPLIQRALAAPPVKL
;
A
#
# COMPACT_ATOMS: atom_id res chain seq x y z
N MET A 1 11.68 -18.33 -14.11
CA MET A 1 10.97 -17.68 -12.97
C MET A 1 11.90 -16.92 -12.05
N LEU A 2 12.97 -17.49 -11.48
CA LEU A 2 13.85 -16.81 -10.52
C LEU A 2 14.53 -15.54 -11.09
N LEU A 3 15.03 -15.58 -12.33
CA LEU A 3 15.60 -14.39 -13.01
C LEU A 3 14.60 -13.24 -13.09
N ALA A 4 13.33 -13.55 -13.38
CA ALA A 4 12.26 -12.58 -13.47
C ALA A 4 12.00 -11.85 -12.13
N VAL A 5 12.04 -12.61 -11.01
CA VAL A 5 11.89 -12.05 -9.67
C VAL A 5 13.06 -11.13 -9.32
N ILE A 6 14.30 -11.57 -9.58
CA ILE A 6 15.50 -10.76 -9.34
C ILE A 6 15.45 -9.46 -10.15
N ALA A 7 15.09 -9.54 -11.45
CA ALA A 7 14.96 -8.37 -12.30
C ALA A 7 13.86 -7.39 -11.78
N LEU A 8 12.73 -7.92 -11.32
CA LEU A 8 11.64 -7.10 -10.78
C LEU A 8 12.03 -6.40 -9.48
N ASP A 9 12.63 -7.12 -8.53
CA ASP A 9 13.02 -6.57 -7.23
C ASP A 9 14.16 -5.55 -7.32
N SER A 10 15.10 -5.78 -8.25
CA SER A 10 16.23 -4.90 -8.49
C SER A 10 15.92 -3.72 -9.42
N ILE A 11 14.67 -3.61 -9.92
CA ILE A 11 14.27 -2.65 -10.96
C ILE A 11 15.20 -2.77 -12.17
N ASN A 12 15.31 -4.00 -12.69
CA ASN A 12 16.19 -4.37 -13.81
C ASN A 12 17.65 -3.95 -13.57
N PHE A 13 18.13 -4.13 -12.34
CA PHE A 13 19.51 -3.77 -11.94
C PHE A 13 19.83 -2.26 -12.02
N ASP A 14 18.81 -1.41 -11.88
CA ASP A 14 19.00 0.04 -11.84
C ASP A 14 19.83 0.45 -10.60
N PRO A 15 21.03 1.03 -10.81
CA PRO A 15 21.91 1.45 -9.70
C PRO A 15 21.26 2.51 -8.80
N SER A 16 20.38 3.35 -9.36
CA SER A 16 19.69 4.42 -8.62
C SER A 16 18.74 3.87 -7.55
N ALA A 17 18.22 2.67 -7.78
CA ALA A 17 17.31 1.99 -6.85
C ALA A 17 18.00 1.50 -5.56
N LYS A 18 19.35 1.40 -5.55
CA LYS A 18 20.16 0.91 -4.41
C LYS A 18 19.69 -0.44 -3.84
N LYS A 19 19.18 -1.32 -4.73
CA LYS A 19 18.62 -2.63 -4.36
C LYS A 19 19.48 -3.80 -4.85
N VAL A 20 20.45 -3.53 -5.70
CA VAL A 20 21.29 -4.54 -6.34
C VAL A 20 22.47 -4.89 -5.45
N THR A 21 22.70 -6.19 -5.24
CA THR A 21 23.90 -6.69 -4.60
C THR A 21 24.78 -7.42 -5.60
N PRO A 22 26.11 -7.60 -5.34
CA PRO A 22 26.98 -8.43 -6.20
C PRO A 22 26.49 -9.89 -6.33
N ARG A 23 25.71 -10.36 -5.36
CA ARG A 23 25.10 -11.70 -5.38
C ARG A 23 24.00 -11.78 -6.42
N ASP A 24 23.18 -10.74 -6.53
CA ASP A 24 22.10 -10.66 -7.51
C ASP A 24 22.65 -10.65 -8.94
N VAL A 25 23.73 -9.90 -9.18
CA VAL A 25 24.42 -9.86 -10.48
C VAL A 25 24.91 -11.25 -10.89
N LYS A 26 25.67 -11.92 -10.02
CA LYS A 26 26.19 -13.28 -10.29
C LYS A 26 25.07 -14.30 -10.48
N ALA A 27 23.97 -14.19 -9.74
CA ALA A 27 22.82 -15.07 -9.89
C ALA A 27 22.12 -14.83 -11.23
N ALA A 28 21.92 -13.56 -11.62
CA ALA A 28 21.29 -13.19 -12.87
C ALA A 28 22.11 -13.68 -14.09
N GLU A 29 23.43 -13.48 -14.11
CA GLU A 29 24.33 -13.97 -15.17
C GLU A 29 24.17 -15.48 -15.41
N LYS A 30 24.16 -16.27 -14.33
CA LYS A 30 24.00 -17.73 -14.42
C LYS A 30 22.60 -18.14 -14.91
N LEU A 31 21.56 -17.43 -14.44
CA LEU A 31 20.19 -17.73 -14.79
C LEU A 31 19.86 -17.30 -16.23
N GLU A 32 20.41 -16.17 -16.69
CA GLU A 32 20.18 -15.64 -18.03
C GLU A 32 20.72 -16.58 -19.12
N ALA A 33 21.86 -17.24 -18.86
CA ALA A 33 22.42 -18.24 -19.77
C ALA A 33 21.49 -19.46 -20.05
N ALA A 34 20.56 -19.75 -19.13
CA ALA A 34 19.60 -20.84 -19.24
C ALA A 34 18.15 -20.35 -19.46
N ALA A 35 17.95 -19.04 -19.60
CA ALA A 35 16.63 -18.46 -19.75
C ALA A 35 16.19 -18.41 -21.22
N PHE A 36 14.89 -18.43 -21.47
CA PHE A 36 14.29 -18.28 -22.80
C PHE A 36 14.16 -16.81 -23.24
N ALA A 37 14.41 -15.84 -22.32
CA ALA A 37 14.36 -14.41 -22.58
C ALA A 37 15.39 -13.70 -21.71
N THR A 38 15.82 -12.52 -22.13
CA THR A 38 16.75 -11.67 -21.37
C THR A 38 16.09 -11.12 -20.10
N LYS A 39 16.90 -10.72 -19.11
CA LYS A 39 16.38 -10.06 -17.89
C LYS A 39 15.59 -8.79 -18.21
N GLY A 40 15.99 -8.03 -19.24
CA GLY A 40 15.30 -6.81 -19.66
C GLY A 40 13.90 -7.10 -20.23
N GLU A 41 13.77 -8.10 -21.09
CA GLU A 41 12.47 -8.53 -21.64
C GLU A 41 11.54 -9.05 -20.54
N LEU A 42 12.07 -9.89 -19.64
CA LEU A 42 11.31 -10.41 -18.50
C LEU A 42 10.85 -9.28 -17.58
N PHE A 43 11.70 -8.32 -17.31
CA PHE A 43 11.36 -7.15 -16.49
C PHE A 43 10.26 -6.31 -17.14
N ALA A 44 10.41 -5.97 -18.43
CA ALA A 44 9.42 -5.17 -19.16
C ALA A 44 8.05 -5.84 -19.18
N TRP A 45 8.02 -7.13 -19.46
CA TRP A 45 6.79 -7.93 -19.44
C TRP A 45 6.15 -7.95 -18.05
N LEU A 46 6.92 -8.26 -17.01
CA LEU A 46 6.40 -8.30 -15.63
C LEU A 46 5.92 -6.94 -15.15
N GLN A 47 6.60 -5.86 -15.52
CA GLN A 47 6.14 -4.50 -15.20
C GLN A 47 4.80 -4.20 -15.88
N ALA A 48 4.67 -4.53 -17.15
CA ALA A 48 3.42 -4.34 -17.89
C ALA A 48 2.27 -5.13 -17.25
N GLU A 49 2.49 -6.40 -16.92
CA GLU A 49 1.47 -7.24 -16.29
C GLU A 49 1.13 -6.80 -14.86
N LYS A 50 2.14 -6.43 -14.07
CA LYS A 50 1.94 -5.96 -12.69
C LYS A 50 1.05 -4.73 -12.63
N PHE A 51 1.22 -3.79 -13.55
CA PHE A 51 0.46 -2.55 -13.60
C PHE A 51 -0.72 -2.60 -14.59
N ASN A 52 -1.04 -3.78 -15.13
CA ASN A 52 -2.15 -3.96 -16.05
C ASN A 52 -3.49 -3.70 -15.35
N PRO A 53 -4.24 -2.64 -15.70
CA PRO A 53 -5.50 -2.32 -15.03
C PRO A 53 -6.57 -3.41 -15.19
N ALA A 54 -6.47 -4.25 -16.25
CA ALA A 54 -7.44 -5.31 -16.49
C ALA A 54 -7.41 -6.38 -15.39
N HIS A 55 -6.22 -6.73 -14.85
CA HIS A 55 -6.11 -7.68 -13.75
C HIS A 55 -6.79 -7.13 -12.48
N TRP A 56 -6.51 -5.87 -12.17
CA TRP A 56 -7.08 -5.22 -10.99
C TRP A 56 -8.59 -5.01 -11.09
N ARG A 57 -9.13 -4.79 -12.30
CA ARG A 57 -10.59 -4.72 -12.54
C ARG A 57 -11.28 -6.04 -12.25
N ALA A 58 -10.65 -7.16 -12.58
CA ALA A 58 -11.20 -8.50 -12.34
C ALA A 58 -11.20 -8.92 -10.85
N PHE A 59 -10.36 -8.32 -10.02
CA PHE A 59 -10.30 -8.64 -8.59
C PHE A 59 -11.51 -8.12 -7.84
N THR A 60 -12.00 -8.91 -6.89
CA THR A 60 -12.92 -8.45 -5.86
C THR A 60 -12.21 -7.47 -4.91
N LEU A 61 -12.96 -6.77 -4.07
CA LEU A 61 -12.37 -5.93 -3.02
C LEU A 61 -11.47 -6.74 -2.09
N GLU A 62 -11.91 -7.91 -1.66
CA GLU A 62 -11.13 -8.81 -0.80
C GLU A 62 -9.83 -9.26 -1.49
N ASN A 63 -9.87 -9.66 -2.77
CA ASN A 63 -8.66 -10.02 -3.51
C ASN A 63 -7.67 -8.82 -3.55
N CYS A 64 -8.15 -7.60 -3.75
CA CYS A 64 -7.31 -6.40 -3.72
C CYS A 64 -6.62 -6.22 -2.36
N LEU A 65 -7.30 -6.54 -1.26
CA LEU A 65 -6.71 -6.44 0.08
C LEU A 65 -5.66 -7.53 0.34
N GLN A 66 -5.80 -8.72 -0.26
CA GLN A 66 -4.94 -9.88 0.00
C GLN A 66 -3.66 -9.93 -0.84
N VAL A 67 -3.64 -9.38 -2.05
CA VAL A 67 -2.54 -9.55 -3.05
C VAL A 67 -1.16 -9.15 -2.51
N ASP A 68 -1.05 -8.02 -1.84
CA ASP A 68 0.19 -7.57 -1.16
C ASP A 68 -0.16 -7.06 0.24
N TYR A 69 -0.63 -7.98 1.07
CA TYR A 69 -0.96 -7.74 2.47
C TYR A 69 0.24 -8.00 3.38
N LYS A 70 0.38 -7.17 4.39
CA LYS A 70 1.27 -7.38 5.54
C LYS A 70 0.67 -6.75 6.77
N GLU A 71 0.95 -7.34 7.92
CA GLU A 71 0.57 -6.80 9.22
C GLU A 71 1.80 -6.58 10.10
N PHE A 72 1.66 -5.67 11.03
CA PHE A 72 2.69 -5.36 12.01
C PHE A 72 2.04 -5.14 13.37
N ALA A 73 2.67 -5.68 14.40
CA ALA A 73 2.32 -5.38 15.79
C ALA A 73 3.13 -4.16 16.24
N PHE A 74 2.44 -3.10 16.66
CA PHE A 74 3.04 -1.86 17.12
C PHE A 74 2.72 -1.62 18.60
N ALA A 75 3.76 -1.34 19.40
CA ALA A 75 3.59 -0.91 20.78
C ALA A 75 2.93 0.48 20.83
N THR A 76 2.03 0.68 21.76
CA THR A 76 1.38 1.97 22.00
C THR A 76 1.99 2.70 23.20
N ALA A 77 1.68 3.99 23.35
CA ALA A 77 2.07 4.78 24.52
C ALA A 77 1.48 4.23 25.84
N ALA A 78 0.38 3.48 25.78
CA ALA A 78 -0.24 2.83 26.94
C ALA A 78 0.44 1.53 27.36
N GLY A 79 1.39 1.02 26.56
CA GLY A 79 2.13 -0.21 26.84
C GLY A 79 1.47 -1.47 26.31
N ASP A 80 0.34 -1.38 25.63
CA ASP A 80 -0.29 -2.46 24.88
C ASP A 80 0.27 -2.55 23.44
N SER A 81 -0.19 -3.52 22.67
CA SER A 81 0.19 -3.70 21.27
C SER A 81 -1.05 -3.71 20.38
N LYS A 82 -0.95 -3.08 19.21
CA LYS A 82 -2.00 -3.06 18.19
C LYS A 82 -1.49 -3.68 16.89
N ILE A 83 -2.29 -4.56 16.31
CA ILE A 83 -2.02 -5.14 14.99
C ILE A 83 -2.62 -4.22 13.95
N VAL A 84 -1.78 -3.74 13.02
CA VAL A 84 -2.17 -2.86 11.92
C VAL A 84 -1.93 -3.57 10.61
N GLY A 85 -2.97 -3.67 9.79
CA GLY A 85 -2.90 -4.27 8.46
C GLY A 85 -2.52 -3.24 7.39
N PHE A 86 -1.75 -3.67 6.40
CA PHE A 86 -1.35 -2.87 5.23
C PHE A 86 -1.61 -3.66 3.96
N SER A 87 -2.48 -3.17 3.11
CA SER A 87 -2.73 -3.71 1.79
C SER A 87 -2.20 -2.77 0.72
N ALA A 88 -1.33 -3.26 -0.17
CA ALA A 88 -0.84 -2.47 -1.30
C ALA A 88 -1.64 -2.80 -2.56
N VAL A 89 -2.21 -1.78 -3.21
CA VAL A 89 -3.15 -1.87 -4.32
C VAL A 89 -2.63 -1.04 -5.49
N LEU A 90 -2.70 -1.56 -6.73
CA LEU A 90 -2.18 -0.86 -7.91
C LEU A 90 -3.26 -0.21 -8.78
N ILE A 91 -4.34 0.23 -8.14
CA ILE A 91 -5.38 1.12 -8.70
C ILE A 91 -5.58 2.30 -7.75
N ASP A 92 -6.25 3.35 -8.21
CA ASP A 92 -6.63 4.48 -7.36
C ASP A 92 -7.74 4.10 -6.37
N LEU A 93 -7.93 4.94 -5.35
CA LEU A 93 -8.93 4.68 -4.30
C LEU A 93 -10.36 4.77 -4.79
N GLU A 94 -10.64 5.53 -5.82
CA GLU A 94 -11.98 5.58 -6.43
C GLU A 94 -12.31 4.23 -7.08
N ALA A 95 -11.41 3.70 -7.92
CA ALA A 95 -11.56 2.39 -8.54
C ALA A 95 -11.60 1.25 -7.50
N PHE A 96 -10.85 1.38 -6.40
CA PHE A 96 -10.91 0.45 -5.27
C PHE A 96 -12.27 0.50 -4.57
N ALA A 97 -12.76 1.69 -4.20
CA ALA A 97 -14.04 1.85 -3.52
C ALA A 97 -15.23 1.35 -4.35
N ARG A 98 -15.21 1.63 -5.66
CA ARG A 98 -16.25 1.18 -6.62
C ARG A 98 -16.34 -0.35 -6.79
N LYS A 99 -15.44 -1.13 -6.17
CA LYS A 99 -15.59 -2.59 -6.08
C LYS A 99 -16.65 -3.02 -5.08
N ALA A 100 -17.03 -2.14 -4.17
CA ALA A 100 -18.23 -2.26 -3.36
C ALA A 100 -19.39 -1.53 -4.05
N GLU A 101 -20.62 -1.94 -3.78
CA GLU A 101 -21.82 -1.33 -4.37
C GLU A 101 -22.04 0.10 -3.86
N ASN A 102 -21.74 0.33 -2.58
CA ASN A 102 -21.94 1.62 -1.89
C ASN A 102 -21.08 1.72 -0.62
N ALA A 103 -21.19 2.84 0.10
CA ALA A 103 -20.45 3.09 1.34
C ALA A 103 -20.69 2.01 2.42
N ALA A 104 -21.91 1.55 2.57
CA ALA A 104 -22.23 0.52 3.58
C ALA A 104 -21.58 -0.82 3.23
N ALA A 105 -21.61 -1.22 1.96
CA ALA A 105 -20.95 -2.43 1.48
C ALA A 105 -19.42 -2.32 1.57
N LEU A 106 -18.83 -1.15 1.26
CA LEU A 106 -17.40 -0.90 1.43
C LEU A 106 -17.01 -1.03 2.90
N ARG A 107 -17.70 -0.33 3.79
CA ARG A 107 -17.46 -0.41 5.24
C ARG A 107 -17.58 -1.83 5.76
N GLN A 108 -18.65 -2.56 5.38
CA GLN A 108 -18.84 -3.95 5.81
C GLN A 108 -17.70 -4.85 5.37
N ALA A 109 -17.23 -4.72 4.13
CA ALA A 109 -16.12 -5.52 3.63
C ALA A 109 -14.81 -5.21 4.37
N LEU A 110 -14.50 -3.93 4.63
CA LEU A 110 -13.33 -3.51 5.40
C LEU A 110 -13.41 -3.96 6.86
N SER A 111 -14.61 -3.86 7.49
CA SER A 111 -14.84 -4.33 8.88
C SER A 111 -14.65 -5.84 8.98
N THR A 112 -15.26 -6.60 8.09
CA THR A 112 -15.09 -8.06 8.03
C THR A 112 -13.62 -8.45 7.87
N TYR A 113 -12.88 -7.75 6.99
CA TYR A 113 -11.46 -8.00 6.80
C TYR A 113 -10.64 -7.70 8.06
N CYS A 114 -10.93 -6.60 8.75
CA CYS A 114 -10.28 -6.25 10.01
C CYS A 114 -10.59 -7.28 11.11
N GLU A 115 -11.84 -7.73 11.22
CA GLU A 115 -12.25 -8.75 12.20
C GLU A 115 -11.55 -10.09 11.95
N GLN A 116 -11.51 -10.56 10.71
CA GLN A 116 -10.87 -11.82 10.32
C GLN A 116 -9.36 -11.85 10.60
N ASN A 117 -8.70 -10.69 10.53
CA ASN A 117 -7.27 -10.54 10.75
C ASN A 117 -6.94 -9.89 12.11
N GLU A 118 -7.91 -9.72 13.00
CA GLU A 118 -7.76 -9.15 14.35
C GLU A 118 -7.07 -7.76 14.36
N LEU A 119 -7.38 -6.91 13.35
CA LEU A 119 -6.72 -5.62 13.16
C LEU A 119 -7.34 -4.53 14.02
N ALA A 120 -6.50 -3.72 14.64
CA ALA A 120 -6.92 -2.46 15.26
C ALA A 120 -7.41 -1.46 14.19
N PHE A 121 -6.75 -1.42 13.04
CA PHE A 121 -7.17 -0.70 11.85
C PHE A 121 -6.42 -1.20 10.60
N LEU A 122 -6.94 -0.82 9.43
CA LEU A 122 -6.39 -1.17 8.12
C LEU A 122 -5.92 0.08 7.37
N VAL A 123 -4.78 -0.04 6.71
CA VAL A 123 -4.23 0.96 5.79
C VAL A 123 -4.19 0.38 4.39
N VAL A 124 -4.96 0.94 3.46
CA VAL A 124 -4.84 0.62 2.04
C VAL A 124 -3.92 1.65 1.40
N MET A 125 -2.84 1.17 0.79
CA MET A 125 -1.82 2.00 0.15
C MET A 125 -1.89 1.80 -1.36
N THR A 126 -2.21 2.83 -2.10
CA THR A 126 -2.24 2.70 -3.56
C THR A 126 -0.92 3.12 -4.20
N MET A 127 -0.68 2.59 -5.39
CA MET A 127 0.29 3.13 -6.34
C MET A 127 -0.26 2.88 -7.76
N PHE A 128 -0.51 3.95 -8.50
CA PHE A 128 -1.04 3.85 -9.85
C PHE A 128 -0.35 4.86 -10.76
N VAL A 129 -0.53 4.66 -12.07
CA VAL A 129 0.05 5.52 -13.11
C VAL A 129 -1.11 6.12 -13.90
N THR A 130 -1.12 7.42 -14.05
CA THR A 130 -2.11 8.15 -14.85
C THR A 130 -1.76 8.10 -16.34
N ALA A 131 -2.67 8.51 -17.21
CA ALA A 131 -2.51 8.43 -18.66
C ALA A 131 -1.31 9.24 -19.18
N ASP A 132 -0.87 10.28 -18.46
CA ASP A 132 0.33 11.07 -18.73
C ASP A 132 1.64 10.42 -18.22
N GLY A 133 1.56 9.19 -17.67
CA GLY A 133 2.70 8.44 -17.16
C GLY A 133 3.17 8.82 -15.76
N GLN A 134 2.47 9.73 -15.07
CA GLN A 134 2.84 10.12 -13.72
C GLN A 134 2.42 9.07 -12.68
N ARG A 135 3.29 8.86 -11.68
CA ARG A 135 3.02 7.96 -10.56
C ARG A 135 2.36 8.72 -9.43
N HIS A 136 1.28 8.14 -8.93
CA HIS A 136 0.52 8.67 -7.80
C HIS A 136 0.43 7.64 -6.69
N ARG A 137 0.25 8.14 -5.47
CA ARG A 137 -0.06 7.34 -4.29
C ARG A 137 -1.21 7.97 -3.52
N GLN A 138 -2.01 7.09 -2.94
CA GLN A 138 -3.07 7.47 -2.03
C GLN A 138 -3.04 6.54 -0.82
N LEU A 139 -3.56 7.01 0.29
CA LEU A 139 -3.75 6.24 1.52
C LEU A 139 -5.23 6.25 1.89
N LEU A 140 -5.76 5.09 2.22
CA LEU A 140 -7.05 4.97 2.89
C LEU A 140 -6.82 4.33 4.25
N PHE A 141 -7.37 4.95 5.27
CA PHE A 141 -7.40 4.41 6.63
C PHE A 141 -8.82 4.01 6.97
N PHE A 142 -8.97 2.82 7.54
CA PHE A 142 -10.25 2.33 8.03
C PHE A 142 -10.09 1.84 9.46
N GLN A 143 -10.96 2.34 10.34
CA GLN A 143 -11.08 1.88 11.73
C GLN A 143 -12.54 1.85 12.15
N GLU A 144 -13.04 0.66 12.54
CA GLU A 144 -14.43 0.51 12.96
C GLU A 144 -14.67 1.13 14.33
N LYS A 145 -13.76 0.93 15.28
CA LYS A 145 -13.86 1.41 16.66
C LYS A 145 -12.57 2.04 17.15
N GLY A 146 -12.69 3.16 17.87
CA GLY A 146 -11.55 3.86 18.45
C GLY A 146 -11.13 5.08 17.61
N ASP A 147 -10.03 5.72 18.00
CA ASP A 147 -9.52 6.97 17.43
C ASP A 147 -8.03 6.90 17.03
N ASP A 148 -7.46 5.69 16.92
CA ASP A 148 -6.04 5.52 16.57
C ASP A 148 -5.73 6.09 15.19
N VAL A 149 -6.63 5.92 14.23
CA VAL A 149 -6.47 6.49 12.87
C VAL A 149 -6.46 8.01 12.92
N LYS A 150 -7.37 8.64 13.68
CA LYS A 150 -7.36 10.11 13.85
C LYS A 150 -6.07 10.59 14.49
N HIS A 151 -5.60 9.86 15.51
CA HIS A 151 -4.33 10.16 16.17
C HIS A 151 -3.14 10.05 15.20
N CYS A 152 -3.08 8.98 14.39
CA CYS A 152 -2.05 8.82 13.37
C CYS A 152 -2.10 9.94 12.32
N VAL A 153 -3.29 10.31 11.83
CA VAL A 153 -3.45 11.39 10.85
C VAL A 153 -2.96 12.72 11.41
N ALA A 154 -3.37 13.10 12.63
CA ALA A 154 -2.90 14.32 13.29
C ALA A 154 -1.37 14.32 13.49
N PHE A 155 -0.78 13.15 13.78
CA PHE A 155 0.68 13.01 13.86
C PHE A 155 1.35 13.24 12.49
N PHE A 156 0.79 12.68 11.40
CA PHE A 156 1.33 12.83 10.06
C PHE A 156 1.25 14.26 9.53
N GLU A 157 0.16 14.97 9.82
CA GLU A 157 0.00 16.39 9.48
C GLU A 157 1.08 17.24 10.13
N LYS A 158 1.38 16.98 11.40
CA LYS A 158 2.42 17.68 12.16
C LYS A 158 3.83 17.30 11.69
N GLU A 159 4.07 16.03 11.37
CA GLU A 159 5.38 15.48 10.94
C GLU A 159 5.70 15.88 9.50
N GLY A 160 4.70 15.95 8.63
CA GLY A 160 4.74 16.55 7.29
C GLY A 160 5.42 15.71 6.21
N SER A 161 6.13 14.62 6.52
CA SER A 161 6.98 13.90 5.52
C SER A 161 6.19 13.18 4.43
N LEU A 162 4.93 12.84 4.66
CA LEU A 162 4.06 12.20 3.67
C LEU A 162 3.38 13.19 2.74
N HIS A 163 3.25 14.46 3.15
CA HIS A 163 2.49 15.50 2.46
C HIS A 163 1.10 14.99 2.07
N LEU A 164 0.26 14.78 3.09
CA LEU A 164 -1.09 14.24 2.91
C LEU A 164 -2.08 15.36 2.57
N GLU A 165 -2.90 15.13 1.55
CA GLU A 165 -4.04 15.96 1.20
C GLU A 165 -5.31 15.13 1.32
N LEU A 166 -6.24 15.57 2.17
CA LEU A 166 -7.53 14.89 2.33
C LEU A 166 -8.29 14.86 1.00
N ILE A 167 -8.79 13.72 0.62
CA ILE A 167 -9.66 13.55 -0.55
C ILE A 167 -10.97 12.92 -0.12
N GLN A 168 -12.02 13.18 -0.90
CA GLN A 168 -13.30 12.52 -0.74
C GLN A 168 -13.39 11.36 -1.73
N LEU A 169 -13.85 10.21 -1.25
CA LEU A 169 -14.30 9.13 -2.12
C LEU A 169 -15.58 9.58 -2.85
N PRO A 170 -16.00 8.90 -3.93
CA PRO A 170 -17.28 9.18 -4.56
C PRO A 170 -18.41 9.25 -3.52
N GLU A 171 -19.35 10.19 -3.68
CA GLU A 171 -20.40 10.45 -2.68
C GLU A 171 -21.13 9.18 -2.22
N SER A 172 -21.39 8.26 -3.15
CA SER A 172 -21.98 6.95 -2.84
C SER A 172 -21.11 6.02 -1.98
N HIS A 173 -19.85 6.36 -1.74
CA HIS A 173 -18.85 5.57 -0.99
C HIS A 173 -18.23 6.33 0.18
N CYS A 174 -18.71 7.53 0.50
CA CYS A 174 -18.26 8.28 1.66
C CYS A 174 -18.78 7.65 2.97
N ASP A 175 -17.89 7.37 3.89
CA ASP A 175 -18.17 6.92 5.25
C ASP A 175 -17.21 7.57 6.23
N GLN A 176 -17.71 8.02 7.38
CA GLN A 176 -16.90 8.71 8.41
C GLN A 176 -15.81 7.82 9.06
N ARG A 177 -15.88 6.49 8.86
CA ARG A 177 -14.88 5.53 9.32
C ARG A 177 -13.76 5.32 8.32
N VAL A 178 -13.91 5.88 7.12
CA VAL A 178 -12.94 5.82 6.04
C VAL A 178 -12.35 7.20 5.83
N LEU A 179 -11.05 7.34 6.02
CA LEU A 179 -10.31 8.55 5.71
C LEU A 179 -9.39 8.29 4.51
N ALA A 180 -9.47 9.12 3.50
CA ALA A 180 -8.71 8.96 2.26
C ALA A 180 -7.85 10.19 1.97
N PHE A 181 -6.63 9.99 1.48
CA PHE A 181 -5.64 11.04 1.24
C PHE A 181 -4.88 10.80 -0.06
N ASN A 182 -4.59 11.85 -0.80
CA ASN A 182 -3.45 11.86 -1.70
C ASN A 182 -2.16 11.90 -0.87
N GLN A 183 -1.20 11.05 -1.23
CA GLN A 183 0.14 11.07 -0.66
C GLN A 183 1.09 11.70 -1.68
N LEU A 184 1.41 12.99 -1.53
CA LEU A 184 2.22 13.71 -2.51
C LEU A 184 3.69 13.27 -2.49
N ASN A 185 4.20 12.82 -1.34
CA ASN A 185 5.49 12.13 -1.30
C ASN A 185 5.36 10.72 -1.88
N THR A 186 5.39 10.60 -3.20
CA THR A 186 5.26 9.32 -3.91
C THR A 186 6.43 8.37 -3.71
N ALA A 187 7.56 8.83 -3.19
CA ALA A 187 8.72 8.00 -2.84
C ALA A 187 8.47 7.18 -1.55
N ALA A 188 7.60 7.67 -0.64
CA ALA A 188 7.31 6.98 0.60
C ALA A 188 6.41 5.76 0.34
N SER A 189 6.97 4.59 0.58
CA SER A 189 6.30 3.29 0.51
C SER A 189 5.90 2.80 1.90
N ARG A 190 5.36 1.58 2.00
CA ARG A 190 5.08 0.93 3.28
C ARG A 190 6.28 0.94 4.24
N LYS A 191 7.52 0.89 3.71
CA LYS A 191 8.76 0.96 4.52
C LYS A 191 8.94 2.30 5.24
N GLN A 192 8.31 3.37 4.78
CA GLN A 192 8.30 4.67 5.43
C GLN A 192 7.00 4.89 6.24
N VAL A 193 5.86 4.48 5.70
CA VAL A 193 4.54 4.69 6.35
C VAL A 193 4.41 3.86 7.62
N ALA A 194 4.81 2.57 7.61
CA ALA A 194 4.68 1.70 8.79
C ALA A 194 5.49 2.21 10.00
N PRO A 195 6.78 2.63 9.88
CA PRO A 195 7.50 3.25 10.98
C PRO A 195 6.88 4.57 11.48
N LEU A 196 6.23 5.35 10.60
CA LEU A 196 5.52 6.56 11.02
C LEU A 196 4.29 6.23 11.87
N ILE A 197 3.52 5.20 11.50
CA ILE A 197 2.40 4.70 12.31
C ILE A 197 2.90 4.20 13.67
N GLN A 198 4.00 3.45 13.70
CA GLN A 198 4.62 3.02 14.97
C GLN A 198 4.97 4.21 15.87
N ARG A 199 5.58 5.26 15.31
CA ARG A 199 5.91 6.49 16.06
C ARG A 199 4.66 7.23 16.54
N ALA A 200 3.63 7.27 15.71
CA ALA A 200 2.35 7.88 16.08
C ALA A 200 1.71 7.13 17.27
N LEU A 201 1.60 5.81 17.20
CA LEU A 201 0.99 5.00 18.26
C LEU A 201 1.82 5.01 19.56
N ALA A 202 3.14 5.15 19.48
CA ALA A 202 4.03 5.27 20.62
C ALA A 202 4.03 6.70 21.23
N ALA A 203 3.53 7.71 20.51
CA ALA A 203 3.41 9.06 21.01
C ALA A 203 2.16 9.21 21.91
N PRO A 204 2.21 10.06 22.95
CA PRO A 204 1.02 10.37 23.74
C PRO A 204 -0.07 10.98 22.85
N PRO A 205 -1.36 10.71 23.14
CA PRO A 205 -2.47 11.22 22.33
C PRO A 205 -2.41 12.75 22.25
N VAL A 206 -2.50 13.27 21.03
CA VAL A 206 -2.63 14.70 20.77
C VAL A 206 -3.99 15.12 21.33
N LYS A 207 -4.02 16.09 22.23
CA LYS A 207 -5.29 16.70 22.67
C LYS A 207 -5.85 17.44 21.45
N LEU A 208 -6.91 16.88 20.87
CA LEU A 208 -7.72 17.49 19.81
C LEU A 208 -8.58 18.62 20.38
#